data_76f0dcf4a4869221e062d732e6e7a054
#
_entry.id   76f0dcf4a4869221e062d732e6e7a054
#
_cell.length_a   1.000
_cell.length_b   1.000
_cell.length_c   1.000
_cell.angle_alpha   90.00
_cell.angle_beta   90.00
_cell.angle_gamma   90.00
#
_symmetry.space_group_name_H-M   'P 1'
#
loop_
_entity.id
_entity.type
_entity.pdbx_description
1 polymer ?
#
loop_
_entity_poly.entity_id
_entity_poly.type
_entity_poly.pdbx_seq_one_letter_code
_entity_poly.pdbx_strand_id
1 'polypeptide(L)'
;MHIAIPTTRLNTVALAEAVATELDIPHADGRAAVQAVFDVIARAVAGGHPVAVTNFGTFLPIEQPARTRRNPQNGAPVDVPEHRDVRFRVSPGLRATVRTADPVRATIRKAPKTGRAGQDDAS
;
A
#
# COMPACT_ATOMS: atom_id res chain seq x y z
N MET A 1 -0.87 0.08 23.69
CA MET A 1 -1.11 0.36 22.26
C MET A 1 -2.60 0.27 21.98
N HIS A 2 -3.13 1.23 21.28
CA HIS A 2 -4.52 1.24 20.91
C HIS A 2 -4.64 0.93 19.43
N ILE A 3 -5.72 0.34 18.99
CA ILE A 3 -5.94 0.28 17.55
C ILE A 3 -6.69 1.54 17.14
N ALA A 4 -6.32 2.06 15.99
CA ALA A 4 -6.96 3.23 15.43
C ALA A 4 -7.97 2.77 14.39
N ILE A 5 -9.22 3.20 14.53
CA ILE A 5 -10.27 2.81 13.61
C ILE A 5 -10.80 4.07 12.94
N PRO A 6 -10.37 4.34 11.71
CA PRO A 6 -10.83 5.53 11.01
C PRO A 6 -12.32 5.45 10.70
N THR A 7 -12.99 6.58 10.75
CA THR A 7 -14.41 6.65 10.46
C THR A 7 -14.71 7.52 9.25
N THR A 8 -13.70 8.00 8.57
CA THR A 8 -13.86 8.83 7.39
C THR A 8 -12.64 8.67 6.50
N ARG A 9 -12.68 9.29 5.34
CA ARG A 9 -11.56 9.26 4.43
C ARG A 9 -10.34 9.89 5.09
N LEU A 10 -9.18 9.28 4.88
CA LEU A 10 -7.93 9.78 5.44
C LEU A 10 -7.06 10.36 4.35
N ASN A 11 -6.49 11.53 4.61
CA ASN A 11 -5.36 12.00 3.84
C ASN A 11 -4.07 11.55 4.55
N THR A 12 -2.92 11.93 4.02
CA THR A 12 -1.65 11.47 4.59
C THR A 12 -1.47 11.93 6.03
N VAL A 13 -1.86 13.15 6.34
CA VAL A 13 -1.73 13.67 7.71
C VAL A 13 -2.64 12.89 8.65
N ALA A 14 -3.89 12.67 8.26
CA ALA A 14 -4.82 11.93 9.11
C ALA A 14 -4.39 10.48 9.28
N LEU A 15 -3.86 9.86 8.23
CA LEU A 15 -3.32 8.51 8.33
C LEU A 15 -2.17 8.47 9.34
N ALA A 16 -1.28 9.47 9.27
CA ALA A 16 -0.15 9.53 10.19
C ALA A 16 -0.59 9.73 11.63
N GLU A 17 -1.63 10.52 11.83
CA GLU A 17 -2.17 10.72 13.19
C GLU A 17 -2.79 9.42 13.73
N ALA A 18 -3.47 8.68 12.87
CA ALA A 18 -4.02 7.39 13.27
C ALA A 18 -2.91 6.42 13.67
N VAL A 19 -1.81 6.41 12.92
CA VAL A 19 -0.66 5.57 13.24
C VAL A 19 -0.07 5.99 14.60
N ALA A 20 0.08 7.29 14.82
CA ALA A 20 0.62 7.79 16.09
C ALA A 20 -0.26 7.38 17.27
N THR A 21 -1.58 7.45 17.08
CA THR A 21 -2.52 7.02 18.12
C THR A 21 -2.36 5.52 18.40
N GLU A 22 -2.28 4.73 17.36
CA GLU A 22 -2.16 3.28 17.54
C GLU A 22 -0.86 2.90 18.24
N LEU A 23 0.21 3.61 17.95
CA LEU A 23 1.51 3.33 18.57
C LEU A 23 1.73 4.07 19.87
N ASP A 24 0.83 4.98 20.22
CA ASP A 24 0.95 5.81 21.43
C ASP A 24 2.24 6.61 21.40
N ILE A 25 2.48 7.29 20.28
CA ILE A 25 3.64 8.14 20.08
C ILE A 25 3.18 9.53 19.67
N PRO A 26 4.07 10.54 19.79
CA PRO A 26 3.69 11.89 19.36
C PRO A 26 3.34 11.96 17.87
N HIS A 27 2.46 12.88 17.52
CA HIS A 27 2.03 13.02 16.13
C HIS A 27 3.19 13.32 15.19
N ALA A 28 4.17 14.09 15.64
CA ALA A 28 5.35 14.37 14.82
C ALA A 28 6.11 13.09 14.46
N ASP A 29 6.22 12.17 15.41
CA ASP A 29 6.90 10.90 15.19
C ASP A 29 6.08 10.03 14.25
N GLY A 30 4.77 10.04 14.39
CA GLY A 30 3.88 9.31 13.47
C GLY A 30 4.00 9.82 12.04
N ARG A 31 4.05 11.14 11.88
CA ARG A 31 4.21 11.73 10.55
C ARG A 31 5.55 11.35 9.95
N ALA A 32 6.62 11.40 10.73
CA ALA A 32 7.93 11.04 10.23
C ALA A 32 7.97 9.57 9.80
N ALA A 33 7.37 8.70 10.58
CA ALA A 33 7.36 7.27 10.27
C ALA A 33 6.57 6.97 9.00
N VAL A 34 5.38 7.53 8.89
CA VAL A 34 4.53 7.29 7.71
C VAL A 34 5.18 7.88 6.47
N GLN A 35 5.73 9.08 6.57
CA GLN A 35 6.44 9.70 5.45
C GLN A 35 7.59 8.82 4.99
N ALA A 36 8.36 8.29 5.93
CA ALA A 36 9.50 7.45 5.59
C ALA A 36 9.07 6.18 4.88
N VAL A 37 7.99 5.55 5.34
CA VAL A 37 7.48 4.34 4.71
C VAL A 37 7.14 4.60 3.24
N PHE A 38 6.38 5.65 2.98
CA PHE A 38 5.95 5.92 1.61
C PHE A 38 7.09 6.42 0.74
N ASP A 39 8.03 7.17 1.31
CA ASP A 39 9.21 7.60 0.56
C ASP A 39 10.05 6.40 0.12
N VAL A 40 10.23 5.43 1.00
CA VAL A 40 11.01 4.23 0.66
C VAL A 40 10.30 3.42 -0.43
N ILE A 41 8.98 3.30 -0.32
CA ILE A 41 8.21 2.61 -1.36
C ILE A 41 8.37 3.33 -2.70
N ALA A 42 8.24 4.65 -2.70
CA ALA A 42 8.35 5.43 -3.93
C ALA A 42 9.73 5.28 -4.56
N ARG A 43 10.78 5.31 -3.74
CA ARG A 43 12.14 5.16 -4.25
C ARG A 43 12.39 3.77 -4.82
N ALA A 44 11.87 2.74 -4.16
CA ALA A 44 12.05 1.38 -4.63
C ALA A 44 11.39 1.18 -6.00
N VAL A 45 10.14 1.62 -6.11
CA VAL A 45 9.41 1.46 -7.37
C VAL A 45 10.03 2.31 -8.46
N ALA A 46 10.45 3.53 -8.14
CA ALA A 46 11.14 4.39 -9.12
C ALA A 46 12.42 3.74 -9.61
N GLY A 47 13.10 2.98 -8.77
CA GLY A 47 14.29 2.26 -9.16
C GLY A 47 14.04 0.94 -9.86
N GLY A 48 12.78 0.58 -10.09
CA GLY A 48 12.45 -0.64 -10.81
C GLY A 48 12.29 -1.86 -9.92
N HIS A 49 12.09 -1.66 -8.61
CA HIS A 49 11.99 -2.77 -7.68
C HIS A 49 10.58 -2.86 -7.10
N PRO A 50 9.97 -4.03 -7.13
CA PRO A 50 8.65 -4.19 -6.50
C PRO A 50 8.75 -4.14 -4.99
N VAL A 51 7.69 -3.71 -4.35
CA VAL A 51 7.59 -3.73 -2.88
C VAL A 51 6.39 -4.56 -2.51
N ALA A 52 6.62 -5.69 -1.87
CA ALA A 52 5.56 -6.59 -1.45
C ALA A 52 5.31 -6.40 0.04
N VAL A 53 4.07 -6.13 0.41
CA VAL A 53 3.66 -6.02 1.79
C VAL A 53 2.74 -7.21 2.08
N THR A 54 3.16 -8.07 2.99
CA THR A 54 2.46 -9.32 3.27
C THR A 54 1.00 -9.06 3.66
N ASN A 55 0.10 -9.79 3.03
CA ASN A 55 -1.34 -9.68 3.26
C ASN A 55 -1.94 -8.33 2.91
N PHE A 56 -1.21 -7.49 2.23
CA PHE A 56 -1.68 -6.19 1.82
C PHE A 56 -1.68 -6.08 0.30
N GLY A 57 -0.53 -6.13 -0.30
CA GLY A 57 -0.43 -6.05 -1.75
C GLY A 57 1.00 -5.80 -2.17
N THR A 58 1.18 -5.64 -3.48
CA THR A 58 2.49 -5.41 -4.05
C THR A 58 2.43 -4.20 -4.96
N PHE A 59 3.40 -3.29 -4.77
CA PHE A 59 3.58 -2.16 -5.65
C PHE A 59 4.55 -2.58 -6.74
N LEU A 60 4.09 -2.54 -8.00
CA LEU A 60 4.84 -3.09 -9.14
C LEU A 60 5.27 -1.98 -10.07
N PRO A 61 6.56 -1.87 -10.36
CA PRO A 61 6.99 -0.97 -11.43
C PRO A 61 6.62 -1.61 -12.77
N ILE A 62 6.13 -0.81 -13.68
CA ILE A 62 5.70 -1.27 -14.99
C ILE A 62 6.39 -0.41 -16.03
N GLU A 63 7.03 -1.06 -17.01
CA GLU A 63 7.64 -0.34 -18.11
C GLU A 63 6.60 -0.14 -19.20
N GLN A 64 6.33 1.11 -19.51
CA GLN A 64 5.40 1.45 -20.56
C GLN A 64 6.19 1.88 -21.80
N PRO A 65 6.02 1.19 -22.93
CA PRO A 65 6.75 1.57 -24.14
C PRO A 65 6.24 2.89 -24.70
N ALA A 66 7.08 3.54 -25.47
CA ALA A 66 6.66 4.74 -26.19
C ALA A 66 5.51 4.42 -27.13
N ARG A 67 4.57 5.31 -27.23
CA ARG A 67 3.40 5.12 -28.09
C ARG A 67 2.79 6.45 -28.45
N THR A 68 1.90 6.42 -29.44
CA THR A 68 1.15 7.58 -29.86
C THR A 68 -0.29 7.44 -29.38
N ARG A 69 -0.81 8.48 -28.79
CA ARG A 69 -2.19 8.51 -28.33
C ARG A 69 -2.92 9.63 -29.04
N ARG A 70 -4.24 9.56 -29.05
CA ARG A 70 -5.03 10.63 -29.58
C ARG A 70 -5.49 11.54 -28.47
N ASN A 71 -5.36 12.82 -28.69
CA ASN A 71 -5.89 13.81 -27.76
C ASN A 71 -7.41 13.76 -27.83
N PRO A 72 -8.11 13.47 -26.73
CA PRO A 72 -9.57 13.34 -26.77
C PRO A 72 -10.28 14.64 -27.12
N GLN A 73 -9.63 15.80 -27.00
CA GLN A 73 -10.27 17.05 -27.28
C GLN A 73 -10.25 17.43 -28.75
N ASN A 74 -9.19 17.12 -29.47
CA ASN A 74 -9.08 17.54 -30.85
C ASN A 74 -8.64 16.43 -31.80
N GLY A 75 -8.46 15.21 -31.31
CA GLY A 75 -8.08 14.09 -32.17
C GLY A 75 -6.65 14.13 -32.68
N ALA A 76 -5.86 15.11 -32.26
CA ALA A 76 -4.48 15.19 -32.72
C ALA A 76 -3.63 14.11 -32.09
N PRO A 77 -2.63 13.58 -32.81
CA PRO A 77 -1.73 12.60 -32.23
C PRO A 77 -0.82 13.25 -31.20
N VAL A 78 -0.58 12.55 -30.10
CA VAL A 78 0.33 12.98 -29.05
C VAL A 78 1.30 11.85 -28.79
N ASP A 79 2.58 12.15 -28.88
CA ASP A 79 3.59 11.14 -28.59
C ASP A 79 3.79 11.02 -27.11
N VAL A 80 3.69 9.80 -26.61
CA VAL A 80 3.95 9.50 -25.20
C VAL A 80 5.27 8.76 -25.14
N PRO A 81 6.30 9.33 -24.51
CA PRO A 81 7.58 8.65 -24.46
C PRO A 81 7.52 7.42 -23.56
N GLU A 82 8.51 6.56 -23.75
CA GLU A 82 8.70 5.43 -22.86
C GLU A 82 8.84 5.93 -21.43
N HIS A 83 8.19 5.27 -20.49
CA HIS A 83 8.26 5.70 -19.10
C HIS A 83 7.98 4.52 -18.18
N ARG A 84 8.33 4.69 -16.90
CA ARG A 84 8.01 3.71 -15.87
C ARG A 84 6.77 4.17 -15.13
N ASP A 85 5.89 3.24 -14.89
CA ASP A 85 4.66 3.51 -14.19
C ASP A 85 4.56 2.58 -12.98
N VAL A 86 3.51 2.70 -12.19
CA VAL A 86 3.33 1.88 -11.00
C VAL A 86 1.94 1.28 -10.98
N ARG A 87 1.87 0.04 -10.52
CA ARG A 87 0.58 -0.63 -10.32
C ARG A 87 0.58 -1.24 -8.93
N PHE A 88 -0.56 -1.18 -8.28
CA PHE A 88 -0.74 -1.83 -6.99
C PHE A 88 -1.62 -3.06 -7.19
N ARG A 89 -1.07 -4.22 -6.83
CA ARG A 89 -1.81 -5.48 -6.91
C ARG A 89 -2.22 -5.88 -5.50
N VAL A 90 -3.53 -5.94 -5.27
CA VAL A 90 -4.10 -6.25 -3.97
C VAL A 90 -3.88 -7.73 -3.66
N SER A 91 -3.50 -8.04 -2.42
CA SER A 91 -3.35 -9.43 -2.02
C SER A 91 -4.71 -10.06 -1.72
N PRO A 92 -4.83 -11.38 -1.86
CA PRO A 92 -6.06 -12.06 -1.44
C PRO A 92 -6.38 -11.84 0.02
N GLY A 93 -5.35 -11.72 0.87
CA GLY A 93 -5.56 -11.48 2.30
C GLY A 93 -6.23 -10.15 2.56
N LEU A 94 -5.82 -9.10 1.87
CA LEU A 94 -6.46 -7.80 2.04
C LEU A 94 -7.90 -7.85 1.54
N ARG A 95 -8.14 -8.51 0.41
CA ARG A 95 -9.52 -8.63 -0.08
C ARG A 95 -10.41 -9.33 0.92
N ALA A 96 -9.92 -10.42 1.51
CA ALA A 96 -10.69 -11.16 2.48
C ALA A 96 -11.00 -10.30 3.71
N THR A 97 -10.00 -9.56 4.17
CA THR A 97 -10.19 -8.68 5.32
C THR A 97 -11.25 -7.61 5.05
N VAL A 98 -11.19 -7.01 3.87
CA VAL A 98 -12.16 -5.97 3.53
C VAL A 98 -13.57 -6.54 3.39
N ARG A 99 -13.69 -7.77 2.89
CA ARG A 99 -14.99 -8.39 2.71
C ARG A 99 -15.69 -8.71 4.01
N THR A 100 -14.93 -8.89 5.10
CA THR A 100 -15.58 -9.11 6.40
C THR A 100 -16.26 -7.85 6.91
N ALA A 101 -15.82 -6.68 6.42
CA ALA A 101 -16.37 -5.38 6.83
C ALA A 101 -16.28 -5.16 8.34
N ASP A 102 -15.30 -5.76 8.98
CA ASP A 102 -15.09 -5.68 10.42
C ASP A 102 -13.79 -4.94 10.71
N PRO A 103 -13.83 -3.61 10.90
CA PRO A 103 -12.61 -2.85 11.09
C PRO A 103 -11.88 -3.17 12.39
N VAL A 104 -12.59 -3.71 13.38
CA VAL A 104 -11.94 -4.01 14.65
C VAL A 104 -10.94 -5.16 14.49
N ARG A 105 -11.27 -6.13 13.65
CA ARG A 105 -10.42 -7.29 13.45
C ARG A 105 -9.49 -7.16 12.26
N ALA A 106 -9.64 -6.10 11.47
CA ALA A 106 -8.86 -5.94 10.27
C ALA A 106 -7.38 -5.73 10.60
N THR A 107 -6.55 -6.54 10.02
CA THR A 107 -5.10 -6.43 10.21
C THR A 107 -4.42 -7.17 9.07
N ILE A 108 -3.22 -6.74 8.73
CA ILE A 108 -2.40 -7.47 7.78
C ILE A 108 -1.53 -8.52 8.46
N ARG A 109 -1.53 -8.57 9.79
CA ARG A 109 -0.76 -9.59 10.48
C ARG A 109 -1.42 -10.93 10.27
N LYS A 110 -0.60 -11.94 10.05
CA LYS A 110 -1.14 -13.28 9.98
C LYS A 110 -1.49 -13.74 11.37
N ALA A 111 -2.61 -14.46 11.46
CA ALA A 111 -2.98 -15.04 12.73
C ALA A 111 -1.90 -16.00 13.19
N PRO A 112 -1.63 -16.04 14.48
CA PRO A 112 -0.66 -17.00 14.98
C PRO A 112 -1.13 -18.41 14.70
N LYS A 113 -0.21 -19.28 14.32
CA LYS A 113 -0.55 -20.65 14.12
C LYS A 113 -0.65 -21.34 15.44
N THR A 114 -1.77 -22.00 15.64
CA THR A 114 -1.91 -22.69 16.88
C THR A 114 -1.74 -24.11 16.60
N GLY A 115 -1.08 -24.73 17.39
CA GLY A 115 -1.07 -26.10 17.40
C GLY A 115 -0.26 -26.83 16.41
N ARG A 116 0.12 -26.42 15.38
CA ARG A 116 0.76 -27.19 14.54
C ARG A 116 2.01 -26.80 14.32
N ALA A 117 2.79 -27.14 15.00
CA ALA A 117 4.10 -26.89 14.80
C ALA A 117 4.50 -27.20 13.48
N GLY A 118 5.18 -26.81 12.97
CA GLY A 118 5.72 -27.15 11.78
C GLY A 118 5.06 -26.81 10.61
N GLN A 119 4.05 -26.48 10.76
CA GLN A 119 3.44 -26.22 9.71
C GLN A 119 3.65 -25.03 9.32
N ASP A 120 4.11 -24.54 9.51
CA ASP A 120 4.40 -23.45 9.07
C ASP A 120 4.96 -23.03 8.24
N ASP A 121 5.12 -22.93 7.87
CA ASP A 121 5.61 -22.47 7.12
C ASP A 121 5.71 -21.89 6.46
N ALA A 122 5.69 -21.79 6.28
CA ALA A 122 5.89 -21.39 5.43
C ALA A 122 5.57 -20.43 4.93
N SER A 123 5.56 -19.99 4.75
CA SER A 123 5.16 -19.09 4.08
C SER A 123 5.42 -18.22 3.84
#